data_2d0fbf754b383ad5fd9bd8d904bf7a7f
#
_entry.id   2d0fbf754b383ad5fd9bd8d904bf7a7f
#
_cell.length_a   1.000
_cell.length_b   1.000
_cell.length_c   1.000
_cell.angle_alpha   90.00
_cell.angle_beta   90.00
_cell.angle_gamma   90.00
#
_symmetry.space_group_name_H-M   'P 1'
#
loop_
_entity.id
_entity.type
_entity.pdbx_description
1 polymer ?
#
loop_
_entity_poly.entity_id
_entity_poly.type
_entity_poly.pdbx_seq_one_letter_code
_entity_poly.pdbx_strand_id
1 'polypeptide(L)'
;MNETQHKALMLLGLARKARKLEIGEEPCGIACRSGKAKLLLIAHDAGDHTFRRARSYCRAGKPPYLCVPFTKDELGDGLGCNACALCAFTDPAFAKSFLEALGEPGHEEILTQLTVQTQRVLKRRQE
;
A
#
# COMPACT_ATOMS: atom_id res chain seq x y z
N MET A 1 -18.10 -3.22 -7.57
CA MET A 1 -16.77 -3.77 -7.26
C MET A 1 -16.73 -5.24 -7.63
N ASN A 2 -15.70 -5.67 -8.34
CA ASN A 2 -15.58 -7.07 -8.78
C ASN A 2 -14.90 -7.93 -7.71
N GLU A 3 -14.88 -9.25 -7.95
CA GLU A 3 -14.31 -10.21 -7.00
C GLU A 3 -12.82 -9.97 -6.73
N THR A 4 -12.06 -9.61 -7.75
CA THR A 4 -10.64 -9.29 -7.66
C THR A 4 -10.39 -8.11 -6.72
N GLN A 5 -11.21 -7.08 -6.84
CA GLN A 5 -11.13 -5.91 -5.99
C GLN A 5 -11.51 -6.21 -4.54
N HIS A 6 -12.54 -7.03 -4.32
CA HIS A 6 -12.92 -7.47 -2.97
C HIS A 6 -11.77 -8.23 -2.29
N LYS A 7 -11.10 -9.10 -3.04
CA LYS A 7 -9.96 -9.86 -2.51
C LYS A 7 -8.82 -8.93 -2.11
N ALA A 8 -8.52 -7.93 -2.93
CA ALA A 8 -7.49 -6.94 -2.61
C ALA A 8 -7.83 -6.15 -1.34
N LEU A 9 -9.09 -5.72 -1.20
CA LEU A 9 -9.53 -5.01 0.02
C LEU A 9 -9.44 -5.90 1.26
N MET A 10 -9.74 -7.19 1.12
CA MET A 10 -9.61 -8.14 2.23
C MET A 10 -8.17 -8.21 2.72
N LEU A 11 -7.21 -8.21 1.79
CA LEU A 11 -5.78 -8.21 2.14
C LEU A 11 -5.37 -6.95 2.90
N LEU A 12 -5.95 -5.80 2.57
CA LEU A 12 -5.71 -4.57 3.34
C LEU A 12 -6.17 -4.72 4.79
N GLY A 13 -7.35 -5.27 5.00
CA GLY A 13 -7.87 -5.52 6.35
C GLY A 13 -6.98 -6.48 7.14
N LEU A 14 -6.48 -7.53 6.49
CA LEU A 14 -5.57 -8.48 7.10
C LEU A 14 -4.23 -7.83 7.45
N ALA A 15 -3.70 -6.99 6.56
CA ALA A 15 -2.45 -6.27 6.81
C ALA A 15 -2.59 -5.33 8.01
N ARG A 16 -3.73 -4.66 8.15
CA ARG A 16 -3.99 -3.79 9.30
C ARG A 16 -3.97 -4.61 10.59
N LYS A 17 -4.68 -5.73 10.62
CA LYS A 17 -4.72 -6.61 11.80
C LYS A 17 -3.34 -7.13 12.16
N ALA A 18 -2.50 -7.39 11.17
CA ALA A 18 -1.14 -7.87 11.37
C ALA A 18 -0.16 -6.74 11.71
N ARG A 19 -0.63 -5.49 11.78
CA ARG A 19 0.18 -4.30 12.04
C ARG A 19 1.26 -4.09 10.96
N LYS A 20 0.91 -4.39 9.72
CA LYS A 20 1.77 -4.23 8.55
C LYS A 20 1.27 -3.14 7.60
N LEU A 21 0.43 -2.23 8.13
CA LEU A 21 -0.17 -1.16 7.36
C LEU A 21 -0.28 0.10 8.21
N GLU A 22 0.16 1.23 7.65
CA GLU A 22 -0.07 2.55 8.24
C GLU A 22 -1.22 3.24 7.51
N ILE A 23 -2.06 3.96 8.24
CA ILE A 23 -3.26 4.61 7.70
C ILE A 23 -3.21 6.09 8.02
N GLY A 24 -3.46 6.93 7.01
CA GLY A 24 -3.53 8.38 7.15
C GLY A 24 -2.26 9.08 6.69
N GLU A 25 -2.38 10.40 6.45
CA GLU A 25 -1.28 11.18 5.88
C GLU A 25 -0.04 11.19 6.77
N GLU A 26 -0.22 11.52 8.05
CA GLU A 26 0.93 11.65 8.95
C GLU A 26 1.64 10.31 9.21
N PRO A 27 0.94 9.21 9.56
CA PRO A 27 1.60 7.93 9.72
C PRO A 27 2.29 7.44 8.44
N CYS A 28 1.67 7.66 7.27
CA CYS A 28 2.28 7.30 5.98
C CYS A 28 3.55 8.11 5.73
N GLY A 29 3.52 9.40 6.03
CA GLY A 29 4.68 10.26 5.87
C GLY A 29 5.85 9.82 6.73
N ILE A 30 5.58 9.47 7.98
CA ILE A 30 6.59 8.96 8.91
C ILE A 30 7.18 7.65 8.40
N ALA A 31 6.32 6.71 7.99
CA ALA A 31 6.77 5.42 7.47
C ALA A 31 7.62 5.56 6.21
N CYS A 32 7.25 6.49 5.32
CA CYS A 32 8.02 6.75 4.11
C CYS A 32 9.40 7.33 4.43
N ARG A 33 9.44 8.33 5.31
CA ARG A 33 10.71 9.00 5.68
C ARG A 33 11.66 8.06 6.43
N SER A 34 11.12 7.16 7.23
CA SER A 34 11.93 6.22 8.01
C SER A 34 12.35 4.96 7.23
N GLY A 35 11.92 4.84 5.98
CA GLY A 35 12.24 3.67 5.15
C GLY A 35 11.42 2.42 5.47
N LYS A 36 10.40 2.53 6.33
CA LYS A 36 9.54 1.40 6.69
C LYS A 36 8.49 1.11 5.64
N ALA A 37 7.98 2.13 4.95
CA ALA A 37 6.96 1.96 3.92
C ALA A 37 7.53 1.25 2.71
N LYS A 38 6.80 0.26 2.20
CA LYS A 38 7.19 -0.53 1.02
C LYS A 38 6.34 -0.20 -0.19
N LEU A 39 5.11 0.26 0.03
CA LEU A 39 4.19 0.65 -1.03
C LEU A 39 3.16 1.61 -0.44
N LEU A 40 3.04 2.80 -1.05
CA LEU A 40 2.04 3.79 -0.64
C LEU A 40 0.85 3.72 -1.59
N LEU A 41 -0.35 3.62 -1.04
CA LEU A 41 -1.60 3.57 -1.80
C LEU A 41 -2.36 4.88 -1.66
N ILE A 42 -2.88 5.39 -2.77
CA ILE A 42 -3.65 6.63 -2.84
C ILE A 42 -5.05 6.29 -3.34
N ALA A 43 -6.08 6.73 -2.62
CA ALA A 43 -7.47 6.53 -3.03
C ALA A 43 -7.74 7.18 -4.38
N HIS A 44 -8.64 6.57 -5.17
CA HIS A 44 -8.99 7.06 -6.50
C HIS A 44 -9.51 8.50 -6.49
N ASP A 45 -10.24 8.87 -5.45
CA ASP A 45 -10.85 10.20 -5.30
C ASP A 45 -10.11 11.08 -4.28
N ALA A 46 -8.84 10.82 -4.02
CA ALA A 46 -8.02 11.68 -3.17
C ALA A 46 -7.92 13.08 -3.79
N GLY A 47 -7.99 14.11 -2.94
CA GLY A 47 -7.86 15.48 -3.41
C GLY A 47 -6.45 15.81 -3.89
N ASP A 48 -6.32 16.89 -4.68
CA ASP A 48 -5.04 17.33 -5.24
C ASP A 48 -3.99 17.56 -4.17
N HIS A 49 -4.39 18.13 -3.04
CA HIS A 49 -3.49 18.41 -1.93
C HIS A 49 -2.91 17.11 -1.34
N THR A 50 -3.78 16.13 -1.11
CA THR A 50 -3.38 14.81 -0.60
C THR A 50 -2.47 14.10 -1.59
N PHE A 51 -2.82 14.17 -2.88
CA PHE A 51 -2.01 13.55 -3.93
C PHE A 51 -0.61 14.15 -3.98
N ARG A 52 -0.48 15.47 -3.88
CA ARG A 52 0.82 16.14 -3.88
C ARG A 52 1.65 15.75 -2.66
N ARG A 53 1.01 15.64 -1.48
CA ARG A 53 1.70 15.16 -0.27
C ARG A 53 2.21 13.75 -0.44
N ALA A 54 1.38 12.86 -0.96
CA ALA A 54 1.77 11.47 -1.20
C ALA A 54 3.01 11.39 -2.09
N ARG A 55 3.01 12.15 -3.19
CA ARG A 55 4.17 12.19 -4.08
C ARG A 55 5.42 12.72 -3.38
N SER A 56 5.27 13.70 -2.49
CA SER A 56 6.41 14.24 -1.76
C SER A 56 7.00 13.23 -0.77
N TYR A 57 6.19 12.29 -0.25
CA TYR A 57 6.68 11.23 0.62
C TYR A 57 7.50 10.18 -0.14
N CYS A 58 7.27 10.05 -1.44
CA CYS A 58 7.90 9.03 -2.28
C CYS A 58 9.07 9.61 -3.08
N ARG A 59 10.02 10.23 -2.39
CA ARG A 59 11.18 10.87 -3.01
C ARG A 59 12.04 9.86 -3.73
N ALA A 60 12.48 10.20 -4.94
CA ALA A 60 13.28 9.34 -5.80
C ALA A 60 12.60 7.98 -6.05
N GLY A 61 11.25 7.96 -6.03
CA GLY A 61 10.48 6.74 -6.26
C GLY A 61 10.54 5.74 -5.12
N LYS A 62 10.93 6.17 -3.91
CA LYS A 62 11.05 5.27 -2.75
C LYS A 62 10.29 5.83 -1.55
N PRO A 63 9.27 5.11 -1.05
CA PRO A 63 8.72 3.88 -1.62
C PRO A 63 7.95 4.18 -2.92
N PRO A 64 7.64 3.17 -3.73
CA PRO A 64 6.75 3.36 -4.87
C PRO A 64 5.35 3.71 -4.37
N TYR A 65 4.58 4.43 -5.18
CA TYR A 65 3.20 4.75 -4.86
C TYR A 65 2.28 4.35 -6.03
N LEU A 66 1.01 4.20 -5.71
CA LEU A 66 0.02 3.66 -6.63
C LEU A 66 -1.35 4.26 -6.33
N CYS A 67 -2.03 4.79 -7.35
CA CYS A 67 -3.44 5.11 -7.26
C CYS A 67 -4.23 3.82 -7.38
N VAL A 68 -5.03 3.50 -6.36
CA VAL A 68 -5.84 2.28 -6.37
C VAL A 68 -7.24 2.56 -6.91
N PRO A 69 -7.94 1.54 -7.44
CA PRO A 69 -9.28 1.73 -7.98
C PRO A 69 -10.38 1.76 -6.91
N PHE A 70 -10.05 2.25 -5.73
CA PHE A 70 -10.96 2.34 -4.59
C PHE A 70 -11.10 3.79 -4.15
N THR A 71 -12.34 4.19 -3.80
CA THR A 71 -12.59 5.50 -3.20
C THR A 71 -12.13 5.52 -1.74
N LYS A 72 -12.08 6.72 -1.17
CA LYS A 72 -11.77 6.89 0.26
C LYS A 72 -12.73 6.10 1.13
N ASP A 73 -14.01 6.09 0.76
CA ASP A 73 -15.04 5.37 1.52
C ASP A 73 -14.87 3.86 1.39
N GLU A 74 -14.56 3.37 0.19
CA GLU A 74 -14.33 1.95 -0.04
C GLU A 74 -13.10 1.45 0.73
N LEU A 75 -12.02 2.22 0.73
CA LEU A 75 -10.85 1.90 1.53
C LEU A 75 -11.18 1.91 3.02
N GLY A 76 -11.92 2.92 3.47
CA GLY A 76 -12.35 3.01 4.86
C GLY A 76 -13.16 1.80 5.29
N ASP A 77 -14.11 1.37 4.47
CA ASP A 77 -14.92 0.18 4.74
C ASP A 77 -14.04 -1.07 4.87
N GLY A 78 -13.11 -1.25 3.95
CA GLY A 78 -12.20 -2.40 4.00
C GLY A 78 -11.27 -2.40 5.20
N LEU A 79 -10.94 -1.21 5.71
CA LEU A 79 -10.04 -1.05 6.85
C LEU A 79 -10.75 -0.92 8.19
N GLY A 80 -12.07 -0.78 8.18
CA GLY A 80 -12.84 -0.58 9.42
C GLY A 80 -12.74 0.82 9.97
N CYS A 81 -12.56 1.84 9.11
CA CYS A 81 -12.57 3.24 9.50
C CYS A 81 -13.50 4.04 8.58
N ASN A 82 -13.73 5.32 8.89
CA ASN A 82 -14.71 6.13 8.16
C ASN A 82 -14.29 6.38 6.71
N ALA A 83 -13.06 6.84 6.51
CA ALA A 83 -12.54 7.12 5.19
C ALA A 83 -11.02 7.03 5.23
N CYS A 84 -10.40 6.66 4.10
CA CYS A 84 -8.96 6.53 4.01
C CYS A 84 -8.48 7.01 2.64
N ALA A 85 -7.76 8.14 2.62
CA ALA A 85 -7.19 8.67 1.38
C ALA A 85 -5.79 8.09 1.10
N LEU A 86 -5.03 7.78 2.15
CA LEU A 86 -3.68 7.23 2.05
C LEU A 86 -3.49 6.08 3.02
N CYS A 87 -2.85 5.02 2.57
CA CYS A 87 -2.34 3.96 3.45
C CYS A 87 -1.05 3.40 2.85
N ALA A 88 -0.22 2.81 3.70
CA ALA A 88 1.09 2.32 3.27
C ALA A 88 1.38 0.96 3.89
N PHE A 89 1.76 0.00 3.05
CA PHE A 89 2.25 -1.29 3.53
C PHE A 89 3.66 -1.11 4.10
N THR A 90 3.90 -1.71 5.24
CA THR A 90 5.23 -1.76 5.85
C THR A 90 5.87 -3.14 5.71
N ASP A 91 5.16 -4.08 5.11
CA ASP A 91 5.66 -5.43 4.84
C ASP A 91 5.58 -5.71 3.34
N PRO A 92 6.71 -6.06 2.69
CA PRO A 92 6.70 -6.28 1.25
C PRO A 92 5.86 -7.47 0.80
N ALA A 93 5.71 -8.51 1.64
CA ALA A 93 4.90 -9.67 1.30
C ALA A 93 3.42 -9.32 1.17
N PHE A 94 2.89 -8.52 2.10
CA PHE A 94 1.50 -8.05 2.01
C PHE A 94 1.30 -7.14 0.79
N ALA A 95 2.24 -6.24 0.54
CA ALA A 95 2.16 -5.34 -0.62
C ALA A 95 2.16 -6.14 -1.93
N LYS A 96 3.01 -7.15 -2.02
CA LYS A 96 3.08 -8.03 -3.19
C LYS A 96 1.76 -8.77 -3.40
N SER A 97 1.22 -9.38 -2.33
CA SER A 97 -0.05 -10.12 -2.40
C SER A 97 -1.20 -9.21 -2.83
N PHE A 98 -1.22 -7.97 -2.34
CA PHE A 98 -2.22 -6.97 -2.71
C PHE A 98 -2.16 -6.67 -4.21
N LEU A 99 -0.97 -6.40 -4.76
CA LEU A 99 -0.81 -6.11 -6.18
C LEU A 99 -1.21 -7.30 -7.05
N GLU A 100 -0.82 -8.51 -6.64
CA GLU A 100 -1.20 -9.72 -7.36
C GLU A 100 -2.73 -9.91 -7.35
N ALA A 101 -3.37 -9.64 -6.22
CA ALA A 101 -4.83 -9.73 -6.10
C ALA A 101 -5.55 -8.70 -6.97
N LEU A 102 -5.01 -7.48 -7.09
CA LEU A 102 -5.58 -6.47 -7.99
C LEU A 102 -5.54 -6.91 -9.44
N GLY A 103 -4.46 -7.58 -9.84
CA GLY A 103 -4.31 -8.10 -11.20
C GLY A 103 -4.28 -7.04 -12.30
N GLU A 104 -4.04 -5.78 -11.95
CA GLU A 104 -3.99 -4.71 -12.93
C GLU A 104 -2.65 -4.71 -13.68
N PRO A 105 -2.65 -4.42 -15.00
CA PRO A 105 -1.40 -4.30 -15.75
C PRO A 105 -0.64 -3.02 -15.37
N GLY A 106 0.66 -3.00 -15.64
CA GLY A 106 1.47 -1.80 -15.44
C GLY A 106 2.21 -1.74 -14.11
N HIS A 107 2.12 -2.78 -13.28
CA HIS A 107 2.76 -2.80 -11.96
C HIS A 107 3.89 -3.82 -11.85
N GLU A 108 4.40 -4.30 -12.98
CA GLU A 108 5.41 -5.38 -13.03
C GLU A 108 6.71 -4.97 -12.34
N GLU A 109 7.13 -3.71 -12.52
CA GLU A 109 8.35 -3.21 -11.90
C GLU A 109 8.24 -3.17 -10.37
N ILE A 110 7.10 -2.68 -9.87
CA ILE A 110 6.85 -2.64 -8.43
C ILE A 110 6.79 -4.07 -7.87
N LEU A 111 6.11 -4.98 -8.57
CA LEU A 111 6.05 -6.39 -8.17
C LEU A 111 7.43 -7.02 -8.08
N THR A 112 8.31 -6.72 -9.03
CA THR A 112 9.68 -7.21 -9.03
C THR A 112 10.43 -6.72 -7.80
N GLN A 113 10.33 -5.44 -7.48
CA GLN A 113 10.96 -4.87 -6.29
C GLN A 113 10.46 -5.52 -5.01
N LEU A 114 9.14 -5.69 -4.89
CA LEU A 114 8.53 -6.29 -3.71
C LEU A 114 8.92 -7.77 -3.56
N THR A 115 9.04 -8.48 -4.68
CA THR A 115 9.48 -9.87 -4.68
C THR A 115 10.90 -9.99 -4.13
N VAL A 116 11.81 -9.13 -4.58
CA VAL A 116 13.19 -9.11 -4.09
C VAL A 116 13.23 -8.79 -2.59
N GLN A 117 12.47 -7.78 -2.16
CA GLN A 117 12.41 -7.39 -0.75
C GLN A 117 11.85 -8.53 0.12
N THR A 118 10.82 -9.21 -0.35
CA THR A 118 10.22 -10.35 0.36
C THR A 118 11.24 -11.47 0.54
N GLN A 119 12.00 -11.77 -0.51
CA GLN A 119 13.03 -12.80 -0.45
C GLN A 119 14.14 -12.44 0.55
N ARG A 120 14.53 -11.17 0.61
CA ARG A 120 15.52 -10.70 1.58
C ARG A 120 15.04 -10.88 3.01
N VAL A 121 13.79 -10.55 3.29
CA VAL A 121 13.19 -10.72 4.63
C VAL A 121 13.18 -12.20 5.02
N LEU A 122 12.73 -13.08 4.11
CA LEU A 122 12.69 -14.52 4.36
C LEU A 122 14.09 -15.09 4.61
N LYS A 123 15.07 -14.64 3.85
CA LYS A 123 16.46 -15.07 4.02
C LYS A 123 16.99 -14.67 5.40
N ARG A 124 16.72 -13.45 5.84
CA ARG A 124 17.13 -12.98 7.17
C ARG A 124 16.53 -13.82 8.29
N ARG A 125 15.27 -14.24 8.13
CA ARG A 125 14.60 -15.10 9.14
C ARG A 125 15.20 -16.50 9.23
N GLN A 126 15.85 -16.97 8.17
CA GLN A 126 16.50 -18.27 8.14
C GLN A 126 17.92 -18.25 8.72
N GLU A 127 18.50 -17.09 8.82
CA GLU A 127 19.81 -16.88 9.42
C GLU A 127 19.70 -16.66 10.94
#